data_141c42c8846d4f906d882bf0507ee623
#
_entry.id   141c42c8846d4f906d882bf0507ee623
#
_cell.length_a   1.000
_cell.length_b   1.000
_cell.length_c   1.000
_cell.angle_alpha   90.00
_cell.angle_beta   90.00
_cell.angle_gamma   90.00
#
_symmetry.space_group_name_H-M   'P 1'
#
loop_
_entity.id
_entity.type
_entity.pdbx_description
1 polymer ?
#
loop_
_entity_poly.entity_id
_entity_poly.type
_entity_poly.pdbx_seq_one_letter_code
_entity_poly.pdbx_strand_id
1 'polypeptide(L)'
;LYGELQAERELLTEQGQFSDLSVIAEKDMTGPYRTGDESASGKRGIPYFQKTLDLLANQLANAFNAANQGFRVDDKGNYITEGTNAAGKPAGVPVTITAGGVTHTLNKNDTWDKLDPAIQQELQNQTGLTYQAKPDNLKEIVDAYLKGPDYDPADPTSEKWKETARGIFDGGVLFSNHPAGNDPSGITAANISISQIWKDADALIVRSFECPPGELEPASGQSSNILHLRGLFSEKMDYIPNVLPGTEGASNGIMFTGTFYEMWNRIGSTLGDDQSLTGTMLDTAYENALQIDQNRDSVSSVDFNDEAMNLMMYSKSYNAACRLMTTIDSVLDKLINNTGLTT
;
A
#
# COMPACT_ATOMS: atom_id res chain seq x y z
N LEU A 1 15.80 -19.46 10.31
CA LEU A 1 14.53 -20.15 10.17
C LEU A 1 14.40 -20.63 8.72
N TYR A 2 13.89 -21.83 8.52
CA TYR A 2 13.63 -22.43 7.22
C TYR A 2 12.29 -23.18 7.26
N GLY A 3 11.69 -23.40 6.10
CA GLY A 3 10.43 -24.14 5.97
C GLY A 3 9.21 -23.37 6.44
N GLU A 4 8.24 -24.06 7.03
CA GLU A 4 6.93 -23.53 7.42
C GLU A 4 7.02 -22.29 8.33
N LEU A 5 7.83 -22.33 9.37
CA LEU A 5 8.03 -21.21 10.30
C LEU A 5 8.58 -19.94 9.61
N GLN A 6 9.42 -20.12 8.58
CA GLN A 6 9.91 -18.99 7.79
C GLN A 6 8.80 -18.41 6.94
N ALA A 7 7.98 -19.26 6.29
CA ALA A 7 6.86 -18.84 5.46
C ALA A 7 5.79 -18.13 6.31
N GLU A 8 5.46 -18.62 7.48
CA GLU A 8 4.54 -17.96 8.40
C GLU A 8 5.07 -16.60 8.86
N ARG A 9 6.36 -16.50 9.19
CA ARG A 9 6.99 -15.22 9.54
C ARG A 9 6.87 -14.24 8.39
N GLU A 10 7.20 -14.65 7.17
CA GLU A 10 7.13 -13.78 5.99
C GLU A 10 5.70 -13.32 5.71
N LEU A 11 4.72 -14.22 5.81
CA LEU A 11 3.31 -13.89 5.65
C LEU A 11 2.84 -12.84 6.66
N LEU A 12 3.33 -12.91 7.91
CA LEU A 12 2.89 -12.03 9.00
C LEU A 12 3.68 -10.71 9.07
N THR A 13 4.88 -10.63 8.50
CA THR A 13 5.78 -9.49 8.72
C THR A 13 6.16 -8.71 7.47
N GLU A 14 6.08 -9.31 6.28
CA GLU A 14 6.63 -8.67 5.09
C GLU A 14 5.66 -7.60 4.53
N GLN A 15 6.21 -6.41 4.31
CA GLN A 15 5.46 -5.21 3.92
C GLN A 15 5.69 -4.79 2.47
N GLY A 16 6.54 -5.50 1.73
CA GLY A 16 6.87 -5.13 0.37
C GLY A 16 7.39 -3.69 0.27
N GLN A 17 6.90 -2.95 -0.70
CA GLN A 17 7.28 -1.55 -0.99
C GLN A 17 6.97 -0.55 0.15
N PHE A 18 6.22 -0.96 1.17
CA PHE A 18 5.92 -0.14 2.36
C PHE A 18 6.97 -0.29 3.47
N SER A 19 7.93 -1.17 3.30
CA SER A 19 9.04 -1.30 4.24
C SER A 19 10.08 -0.21 3.98
N ASP A 20 10.87 0.11 5.02
CA ASP A 20 12.04 0.95 4.88
C ASP A 20 13.06 0.27 3.95
N LEU A 21 13.34 0.90 2.81
CA LEU A 21 14.24 0.37 1.79
C LEU A 21 15.66 0.15 2.29
N SER A 22 16.12 0.91 3.29
CA SER A 22 17.44 0.75 3.89
C SER A 22 17.57 -0.57 4.66
N VAL A 23 16.48 -1.08 5.20
CA VAL A 23 16.43 -2.34 5.96
C VAL A 23 16.29 -3.55 5.04
N ILE A 24 15.65 -3.38 3.87
CA ILE A 24 15.38 -4.47 2.92
C ILE A 24 16.64 -4.87 2.16
N ALA A 25 17.48 -3.91 1.80
CA ALA A 25 18.67 -4.13 0.95
C ALA A 25 19.65 -5.15 1.53
N GLU A 26 19.73 -5.31 2.85
CA GLU A 26 20.62 -6.28 3.49
C GLU A 26 20.04 -7.69 3.58
N LYS A 27 18.75 -7.84 3.81
CA LYS A 27 18.11 -9.15 4.06
C LYS A 27 17.72 -9.90 2.79
N ASP A 28 17.28 -9.18 1.76
CA ASP A 28 16.78 -9.80 0.53
C ASP A 28 17.87 -10.04 -0.53
N MET A 29 19.08 -9.55 -0.31
CA MET A 29 20.20 -9.77 -1.23
C MET A 29 20.74 -11.20 -1.23
N THR A 30 20.42 -12.04 -0.26
CA THR A 30 21.03 -13.36 -0.05
C THR A 30 20.08 -14.54 -0.16
N GLY A 31 18.81 -14.35 -0.44
CA GLY A 31 17.81 -15.42 -0.47
C GLY A 31 17.52 -15.99 -1.87
N PRO A 32 17.06 -17.25 -1.98
CA PRO A 32 16.74 -17.90 -3.26
C PRO A 32 15.52 -17.35 -3.98
N TYR A 33 14.81 -16.42 -3.38
CA TYR A 33 13.57 -15.80 -3.90
C TYR A 33 13.79 -14.38 -4.43
N ARG A 34 14.98 -14.10 -4.89
CA ARG A 34 15.30 -12.86 -5.57
C ARG A 34 14.49 -12.76 -6.86
N THR A 35 13.43 -11.96 -6.86
CA THR A 35 12.91 -11.42 -8.12
C THR A 35 13.94 -10.42 -8.61
N GLY A 36 14.45 -10.55 -9.83
CA GLY A 36 15.55 -9.73 -10.37
C GLY A 36 15.23 -8.24 -10.57
N ASP A 37 14.29 -7.70 -9.85
CA ASP A 37 13.90 -6.30 -9.83
C ASP A 37 14.38 -5.71 -8.49
N GLU A 38 15.49 -4.98 -8.53
CA GLU A 38 16.09 -4.31 -7.38
C GLU A 38 15.17 -3.23 -6.76
N SER A 39 14.12 -2.80 -7.49
CA SER A 39 13.12 -1.84 -7.04
C SER A 39 11.94 -2.45 -6.31
N ALA A 40 11.75 -3.76 -6.39
CA ALA A 40 10.71 -4.45 -5.67
C ALA A 40 11.27 -5.06 -4.40
N SER A 41 10.94 -4.52 -3.27
CA SER A 41 11.06 -5.21 -1.99
C SER A 41 10.24 -6.49 -2.09
N GLY A 42 10.92 -7.62 -2.18
CA GLY A 42 10.40 -8.76 -2.91
C GLY A 42 9.28 -9.55 -2.26
N LYS A 43 8.94 -9.33 -0.97
CA LYS A 43 8.00 -10.23 -0.29
C LYS A 43 6.78 -9.48 0.22
N ARG A 44 5.60 -9.99 -0.16
CA ARG A 44 4.29 -9.44 0.17
C ARG A 44 3.56 -10.36 1.13
N GLY A 45 3.48 -9.94 2.38
CA GLY A 45 2.68 -10.59 3.40
C GLY A 45 1.34 -9.89 3.62
N ILE A 46 0.62 -10.30 4.66
CA ILE A 46 -0.63 -9.66 5.10
C ILE A 46 -0.45 -8.14 5.31
N PRO A 47 0.64 -7.66 5.95
CA PRO A 47 0.84 -6.23 6.13
C PRO A 47 0.95 -5.44 4.82
N TYR A 48 1.50 -6.02 3.75
CA TYR A 48 1.52 -5.40 2.43
C TYR A 48 0.11 -5.14 1.91
N PHE A 49 -0.77 -6.15 1.96
CA PHE A 49 -2.15 -6.00 1.48
C PHE A 49 -2.98 -5.05 2.37
N GLN A 50 -2.75 -5.06 3.68
CA GLN A 50 -3.35 -4.07 4.58
C GLN A 50 -2.93 -2.64 4.21
N LYS A 51 -1.63 -2.39 4.01
CA LYS A 51 -1.12 -1.07 3.63
C LYS A 51 -1.55 -0.65 2.22
N THR A 52 -1.73 -1.56 1.27
CA THR A 52 -2.30 -1.20 -0.04
C THR A 52 -3.76 -0.78 0.06
N LEU A 53 -4.55 -1.40 0.93
CA LEU A 53 -5.92 -0.97 1.24
C LEU A 53 -5.94 0.36 1.99
N ASP A 54 -5.01 0.56 2.93
CA ASP A 54 -4.85 1.82 3.64
C ASP A 54 -4.49 2.95 2.67
N LEU A 55 -3.61 2.70 1.70
CA LEU A 55 -3.25 3.67 0.68
C LEU A 55 -4.44 4.03 -0.22
N LEU A 56 -5.24 3.04 -0.62
CA LEU A 56 -6.46 3.27 -1.39
C LEU A 56 -7.45 4.13 -0.61
N ALA A 57 -7.71 3.80 0.66
CA ALA A 57 -8.63 4.55 1.53
C ALA A 57 -8.14 5.97 1.81
N ASN A 58 -6.85 6.14 2.07
CA ASN A 58 -6.22 7.44 2.28
C ASN A 58 -6.34 8.33 1.05
N GLN A 59 -6.00 7.79 -0.12
CA GLN A 59 -6.07 8.55 -1.37
C GLN A 59 -7.51 8.94 -1.72
N LEU A 60 -8.47 8.03 -1.53
CA LEU A 60 -9.90 8.32 -1.69
C LEU A 60 -10.34 9.47 -0.78
N ALA A 61 -10.08 9.34 0.51
CA ALA A 61 -10.51 10.32 1.51
C ALA A 61 -9.88 11.70 1.26
N ASN A 62 -8.58 11.74 0.99
CA ASN A 62 -7.85 12.97 0.72
C ASN A 62 -8.35 13.65 -0.55
N ALA A 63 -8.59 12.91 -1.64
CA ALA A 63 -9.11 13.46 -2.89
C ALA A 63 -10.52 14.09 -2.68
N PHE A 64 -11.39 13.39 -1.97
CA PHE A 64 -12.74 13.89 -1.68
C PHE A 64 -12.72 15.08 -0.71
N ASN A 65 -11.91 15.02 0.34
CA ASN A 65 -11.74 16.13 1.26
C ASN A 65 -11.19 17.37 0.55
N ALA A 66 -10.14 17.22 -0.25
CA ALA A 66 -9.54 18.30 -1.02
C ALA A 66 -10.51 18.91 -2.04
N ALA A 67 -11.35 18.08 -2.68
CA ALA A 67 -12.35 18.55 -3.64
C ALA A 67 -13.54 19.26 -2.97
N ASN A 68 -13.84 18.92 -1.69
CA ASN A 68 -14.92 19.59 -0.96
C ASN A 68 -14.46 20.85 -0.23
N GLN A 69 -13.15 21.02 -0.02
CA GLN A 69 -12.56 22.17 0.64
C GLN A 69 -11.94 23.10 -0.39
N GLY A 70 -12.29 24.39 -0.34
CA GLY A 70 -11.72 25.34 -1.26
C GLY A 70 -12.20 26.76 -1.01
N PHE A 71 -11.70 27.65 -1.83
CA PHE A 71 -12.07 29.06 -1.82
C PHE A 71 -12.94 29.37 -3.01
N ARG A 72 -13.92 30.26 -2.80
CA ARG A 72 -14.80 30.76 -3.87
C ARG A 72 -14.02 31.57 -4.88
N VAL A 73 -14.37 31.43 -6.14
CA VAL A 73 -13.77 32.15 -7.26
C VAL A 73 -14.88 32.80 -8.12
N ASP A 74 -14.53 33.86 -8.84
CA ASP A 74 -15.41 34.45 -9.86
C ASP A 74 -15.42 33.62 -11.17
N ASP A 75 -16.19 34.06 -12.16
CA ASP A 75 -16.30 33.44 -13.49
C ASP A 75 -14.97 33.39 -14.27
N LYS A 76 -13.99 34.23 -13.89
CA LYS A 76 -12.63 34.25 -14.48
C LYS A 76 -11.65 33.40 -13.72
N GLY A 77 -12.07 32.79 -12.60
CA GLY A 77 -11.21 31.99 -11.71
C GLY A 77 -10.40 32.80 -10.70
N ASN A 78 -10.68 34.10 -10.52
CA ASN A 78 -10.04 34.89 -9.46
C ASN A 78 -10.65 34.53 -8.11
N TYR A 79 -9.83 34.33 -7.13
CA TYR A 79 -10.30 34.15 -5.74
C TYR A 79 -11.01 35.41 -5.27
N ILE A 80 -12.14 35.22 -4.55
CA ILE A 80 -12.96 36.34 -4.08
C ILE A 80 -13.01 36.40 -2.57
N THR A 81 -13.18 37.61 -2.06
CA THR A 81 -13.44 37.91 -0.66
C THR A 81 -14.70 38.74 -0.53
N GLU A 82 -15.23 38.85 0.69
CA GLU A 82 -16.33 39.75 0.99
C GLU A 82 -15.91 41.21 0.83
N GLY A 83 -16.72 41.98 0.13
CA GLY A 83 -16.49 43.38 -0.08
C GLY A 83 -17.80 44.10 -0.41
N THR A 84 -17.70 45.30 -0.95
CA THR A 84 -18.85 46.09 -1.38
C THR A 84 -18.65 46.57 -2.81
N ASN A 85 -19.73 46.54 -3.59
CA ASN A 85 -19.74 47.11 -4.95
C ASN A 85 -19.83 48.65 -4.91
N ALA A 86 -19.75 49.29 -6.07
CA ALA A 86 -19.86 50.74 -6.21
C ALA A 86 -21.17 51.35 -5.67
N ALA A 87 -22.21 50.51 -5.48
CA ALA A 87 -23.51 50.91 -4.91
C ALA A 87 -23.56 50.66 -3.37
N GLY A 88 -22.46 50.27 -2.73
CA GLY A 88 -22.38 49.99 -1.30
C GLY A 88 -23.07 48.71 -0.85
N LYS A 89 -23.38 47.78 -1.78
CA LYS A 89 -23.99 46.49 -1.49
C LYS A 89 -22.91 45.41 -1.31
N PRO A 90 -23.14 44.44 -0.43
CA PRO A 90 -22.25 43.29 -0.33
C PRO A 90 -21.99 42.65 -1.69
N ALA A 91 -20.72 42.35 -2.00
CA ALA A 91 -20.31 41.80 -3.28
C ALA A 91 -19.02 41.02 -3.15
N GLY A 92 -18.82 40.01 -3.98
CA GLY A 92 -17.56 39.30 -4.14
C GLY A 92 -16.54 40.20 -4.85
N VAL A 93 -15.43 40.43 -4.18
CA VAL A 93 -14.31 41.26 -4.68
C VAL A 93 -13.09 40.38 -4.90
N PRO A 94 -12.39 40.46 -6.05
CA PRO A 94 -11.17 39.69 -6.27
C PRO A 94 -10.09 39.93 -5.22
N VAL A 95 -9.48 38.87 -4.73
CA VAL A 95 -8.34 38.95 -3.80
C VAL A 95 -7.10 39.39 -4.56
N THR A 96 -6.48 40.46 -4.08
CA THR A 96 -5.25 41.00 -4.68
C THR A 96 -4.12 40.99 -3.67
N ILE A 97 -2.90 40.76 -4.18
CA ILE A 97 -1.67 40.88 -3.43
C ILE A 97 -0.81 41.99 -4.06
N THR A 98 -0.24 42.84 -3.25
CA THR A 98 0.58 43.94 -3.73
C THR A 98 1.95 43.88 -3.08
N ALA A 99 3.01 43.80 -3.88
CA ALA A 99 4.40 43.80 -3.42
C ALA A 99 5.30 44.47 -4.47
N GLY A 100 6.32 45.20 -4.02
CA GLY A 100 7.28 45.85 -4.92
C GLY A 100 6.66 46.86 -5.90
N GLY A 101 5.48 47.40 -5.60
CA GLY A 101 4.72 48.28 -6.51
C GLY A 101 3.92 47.53 -7.59
N VAL A 102 3.93 46.24 -7.59
CA VAL A 102 3.13 45.38 -8.48
C VAL A 102 1.91 44.87 -7.73
N THR A 103 0.74 44.92 -8.37
CA THR A 103 -0.50 44.32 -7.85
C THR A 103 -0.89 43.16 -8.74
N HIS A 104 -1.11 41.99 -8.15
CA HIS A 104 -1.57 40.77 -8.81
C HIS A 104 -2.90 40.33 -8.22
N THR A 105 -3.84 39.94 -9.08
CA THR A 105 -5.10 39.30 -8.65
C THR A 105 -4.89 37.81 -8.64
N LEU A 106 -5.05 37.20 -7.45
CA LEU A 106 -4.84 35.75 -7.31
C LEU A 106 -5.90 34.95 -8.08
N ASN A 107 -5.44 34.00 -8.89
CA ASN A 107 -6.27 33.20 -9.76
C ASN A 107 -5.97 31.71 -9.57
N LYS A 108 -7.02 30.86 -9.64
CA LYS A 108 -6.88 29.40 -9.53
C LYS A 108 -5.98 28.76 -10.59
N ASN A 109 -5.75 29.46 -11.71
CA ASN A 109 -4.89 29.02 -12.82
C ASN A 109 -3.49 29.66 -12.80
N ASP A 110 -3.13 30.35 -11.72
CA ASP A 110 -1.78 30.88 -11.59
C ASP A 110 -0.74 29.75 -11.62
N THR A 111 0.40 30.02 -12.21
CA THR A 111 1.58 29.15 -12.18
C THR A 111 2.76 29.97 -11.66
N TRP A 112 3.64 29.32 -10.91
CA TRP A 112 4.73 30.03 -10.22
C TRP A 112 5.58 30.90 -11.14
N ASP A 113 5.95 30.39 -12.29
CA ASP A 113 6.77 31.07 -13.30
C ASP A 113 6.09 32.29 -13.98
N LYS A 114 4.78 32.44 -13.85
CA LYS A 114 4.03 33.59 -14.36
C LYS A 114 3.80 34.68 -13.30
N LEU A 115 4.04 34.38 -12.03
CA LEU A 115 3.96 35.36 -10.96
C LEU A 115 5.20 36.27 -10.98
N ASP A 116 4.96 37.57 -10.76
CA ASP A 116 6.07 38.52 -10.57
C ASP A 116 6.95 38.10 -9.38
N PRO A 117 8.29 38.23 -9.46
CA PRO A 117 9.19 37.85 -8.38
C PRO A 117 8.90 38.54 -7.03
N ALA A 118 8.40 39.76 -7.05
CA ALA A 118 8.00 40.46 -5.82
C ALA A 118 6.77 39.81 -5.18
N ILE A 119 5.81 39.35 -6.00
CA ILE A 119 4.62 38.61 -5.54
C ILE A 119 5.02 37.21 -5.03
N GLN A 120 5.90 36.52 -5.73
CA GLN A 120 6.44 35.23 -5.29
C GLN A 120 7.07 35.34 -3.88
N GLN A 121 7.94 36.34 -3.69
CA GLN A 121 8.59 36.59 -2.41
C GLN A 121 7.58 36.94 -1.30
N GLU A 122 6.59 37.75 -1.62
CA GLU A 122 5.57 38.14 -0.67
C GLU A 122 4.66 36.98 -0.24
N LEU A 123 4.29 36.11 -1.17
CA LEU A 123 3.54 34.87 -0.86
C LEU A 123 4.33 33.98 0.11
N GLN A 124 5.62 33.76 -0.16
CA GLN A 124 6.48 32.97 0.72
C GLN A 124 6.68 33.64 2.10
N ASN A 125 6.87 34.96 2.14
CA ASN A 125 7.04 35.69 3.39
C ASN A 125 5.79 35.63 4.28
N GLN A 126 4.60 35.77 3.69
CA GLN A 126 3.36 35.79 4.45
C GLN A 126 2.85 34.40 4.87
N THR A 127 3.21 33.37 4.13
CA THR A 127 2.80 32.00 4.43
C THR A 127 3.84 31.20 5.20
N GLY A 128 5.09 31.63 5.19
CA GLY A 128 6.22 30.87 5.72
C GLY A 128 6.59 29.63 4.90
N LEU A 129 5.89 29.38 3.79
CA LEU A 129 6.11 28.24 2.92
C LEU A 129 7.08 28.59 1.80
N THR A 130 7.98 27.66 1.47
CA THR A 130 8.90 27.81 0.34
C THR A 130 8.35 27.06 -0.88
N TYR A 131 8.38 27.71 -2.04
CA TYR A 131 7.96 27.07 -3.28
C TYR A 131 8.88 25.89 -3.65
N GLN A 132 8.26 24.79 -4.06
CA GLN A 132 8.91 23.58 -4.57
C GLN A 132 8.33 23.24 -5.94
N ALA A 133 9.21 23.06 -6.92
CA ALA A 133 8.78 22.71 -8.27
C ALA A 133 8.33 21.24 -8.42
N LYS A 134 8.73 20.37 -7.46
CA LYS A 134 8.40 18.94 -7.47
C LYS A 134 8.28 18.40 -6.03
N PRO A 135 7.07 18.02 -5.59
CA PRO A 135 5.77 18.34 -6.22
C PRO A 135 5.50 19.86 -6.19
N ASP A 136 4.77 20.33 -7.21
CA ASP A 136 4.37 21.74 -7.25
C ASP A 136 3.42 22.05 -6.09
N ASN A 137 3.85 22.93 -5.17
CA ASN A 137 3.09 23.31 -3.99
C ASN A 137 2.52 24.75 -4.07
N LEU A 138 2.42 25.33 -5.27
CA LEU A 138 1.86 26.68 -5.42
C LEU A 138 0.44 26.79 -4.85
N LYS A 139 -0.39 25.78 -5.11
CA LYS A 139 -1.76 25.75 -4.57
C LYS A 139 -1.76 25.80 -3.03
N GLU A 140 -0.86 25.04 -2.39
CA GLU A 140 -0.72 25.03 -0.93
C GLU A 140 -0.33 26.42 -0.39
N ILE A 141 0.62 27.10 -1.06
CA ILE A 141 1.04 28.47 -0.72
C ILE A 141 -0.12 29.44 -0.87
N VAL A 142 -0.86 29.39 -1.99
CA VAL A 142 -2.01 30.26 -2.23
C VAL A 142 -3.13 29.98 -1.24
N ASP A 143 -3.44 28.73 -0.95
CA ASP A 143 -4.43 28.36 0.05
C ASP A 143 -4.05 28.86 1.46
N ALA A 144 -2.78 28.71 1.85
CA ALA A 144 -2.28 29.27 3.12
C ALA A 144 -2.38 30.81 3.16
N TYR A 145 -2.09 31.49 2.06
CA TYR A 145 -2.25 32.95 1.94
C TYR A 145 -3.72 33.37 2.09
N LEU A 146 -4.64 32.65 1.42
CA LEU A 146 -6.08 32.92 1.47
C LEU A 146 -6.69 32.65 2.85
N LYS A 147 -6.19 31.65 3.56
CA LYS A 147 -6.56 31.37 4.97
C LYS A 147 -6.15 32.50 5.92
N GLY A 148 -5.13 33.27 5.54
CA GLY A 148 -4.72 34.44 6.31
C GLY A 148 -3.74 34.15 7.46
N PRO A 149 -3.35 35.19 8.22
CA PRO A 149 -2.28 35.09 9.21
C PRO A 149 -2.65 34.28 10.48
N ASP A 150 -3.93 34.10 10.75
CA ASP A 150 -4.40 33.37 11.94
C ASP A 150 -4.57 31.86 11.69
N TYR A 151 -4.24 31.40 10.48
CA TYR A 151 -4.22 29.98 10.17
C TYR A 151 -2.98 29.32 10.75
N ASP A 152 -3.19 28.31 11.60
CA ASP A 152 -2.12 27.48 12.15
C ASP A 152 -2.09 26.10 11.43
N PRO A 153 -1.04 25.81 10.66
CA PRO A 153 -0.88 24.50 10.04
C PRO A 153 -0.77 23.34 11.04
N ALA A 154 -0.38 23.62 12.31
CA ALA A 154 -0.30 22.62 13.36
C ALA A 154 -1.68 22.31 14.00
N ASP A 155 -2.66 23.21 13.83
CA ASP A 155 -4.06 22.99 14.22
C ASP A 155 -5.02 23.33 13.07
N PRO A 156 -5.02 22.52 11.99
CA PRO A 156 -5.83 22.78 10.80
C PRO A 156 -7.34 22.65 11.06
N THR A 157 -7.72 22.08 12.20
CA THR A 157 -9.14 21.91 12.60
C THR A 157 -9.70 23.15 13.29
N SER A 158 -8.85 24.08 13.72
CA SER A 158 -9.27 25.36 14.29
C SER A 158 -9.92 26.24 13.22
N GLU A 159 -11.13 26.72 13.46
CA GLU A 159 -11.85 27.59 12.54
C GLU A 159 -11.64 29.08 12.80
N LYS A 160 -10.82 29.44 13.80
CA LYS A 160 -10.57 30.84 14.20
C LYS A 160 -10.06 31.72 13.05
N TRP A 161 -9.31 31.12 12.12
CA TRP A 161 -8.77 31.84 10.95
C TRP A 161 -9.84 32.29 9.96
N LYS A 162 -11.04 31.68 9.98
CA LYS A 162 -12.11 32.04 9.03
C LYS A 162 -12.57 33.50 9.17
N GLU A 163 -12.45 34.07 10.37
CA GLU A 163 -12.81 35.47 10.62
C GLU A 163 -11.82 36.47 9.99
N THR A 164 -10.56 36.04 9.80
CA THR A 164 -9.47 36.87 9.24
C THR A 164 -9.00 36.39 7.88
N ALA A 165 -9.69 35.40 7.30
CA ALA A 165 -9.36 34.86 6.00
C ALA A 165 -9.45 35.93 4.91
N ARG A 166 -8.51 35.88 3.97
CA ARG A 166 -8.50 36.80 2.81
C ARG A 166 -9.43 36.35 1.69
N GLY A 167 -9.82 35.09 1.68
CA GLY A 167 -10.75 34.52 0.71
C GLY A 167 -11.97 33.90 1.39
N ILE A 168 -13.05 33.71 0.65
CA ILE A 168 -14.24 33.02 1.15
C ILE A 168 -14.00 31.52 1.05
N PHE A 169 -13.74 30.89 2.19
CA PHE A 169 -13.58 29.44 2.28
C PHE A 169 -14.94 28.75 2.35
N ASP A 170 -15.09 27.67 1.60
CA ASP A 170 -16.30 26.87 1.54
C ASP A 170 -16.01 25.39 1.67
N GLY A 171 -16.97 24.64 2.22
CA GLY A 171 -16.84 23.21 2.46
C GLY A 171 -16.09 22.84 3.73
N GLY A 172 -16.11 21.57 4.03
CA GLY A 172 -15.48 20.98 5.19
C GLY A 172 -14.93 19.59 4.88
N VAL A 173 -14.34 18.98 5.89
CA VAL A 173 -13.81 17.61 5.81
C VAL A 173 -14.99 16.63 5.71
N LEU A 174 -15.02 15.82 4.64
CA LEU A 174 -16.03 14.78 4.46
C LEU A 174 -15.65 13.48 5.17
N PHE A 175 -14.39 13.12 5.12
CA PHE A 175 -13.84 11.92 5.74
C PHE A 175 -12.81 12.27 6.81
N SER A 176 -12.85 11.53 7.91
CA SER A 176 -11.94 11.66 9.05
C SER A 176 -11.38 10.30 9.48
N ASN A 177 -10.36 10.32 10.31
CA ASN A 177 -9.74 9.12 10.89
C ASN A 177 -10.50 8.56 12.11
N HIS A 178 -11.58 9.21 12.54
CA HIS A 178 -12.36 8.79 13.71
C HIS A 178 -13.84 9.17 13.55
N PRO A 179 -14.80 8.30 13.96
CA PRO A 179 -16.24 8.52 13.80
C PRO A 179 -16.81 9.75 14.51
N ALA A 180 -16.15 10.27 15.53
CA ALA A 180 -16.53 11.44 16.30
C ALA A 180 -15.50 12.58 16.16
N GLY A 181 -14.71 12.59 15.08
CA GLY A 181 -13.67 13.57 14.83
C GLY A 181 -13.77 14.21 13.46
N ASN A 182 -12.94 15.24 13.25
CA ASN A 182 -12.84 15.98 12.00
C ASN A 182 -11.40 15.98 11.45
N ASP A 183 -10.53 15.18 12.05
CA ASP A 183 -9.13 15.09 11.64
C ASP A 183 -9.00 14.22 10.37
N PRO A 184 -8.57 14.79 9.23
CA PRO A 184 -8.36 14.07 7.99
C PRO A 184 -6.99 13.37 7.92
N SER A 185 -6.12 13.54 8.92
CA SER A 185 -4.78 12.98 8.91
C SER A 185 -4.80 11.49 9.23
N GLY A 186 -3.84 10.73 8.68
CA GLY A 186 -3.66 9.33 9.04
C GLY A 186 -4.86 8.41 8.76
N ILE A 187 -5.68 8.73 7.78
CA ILE A 187 -6.80 7.87 7.35
C ILE A 187 -6.25 6.57 6.76
N THR A 188 -6.80 5.46 7.22
CA THR A 188 -6.51 4.09 6.77
C THR A 188 -7.81 3.37 6.47
N ALA A 189 -7.75 2.19 5.85
CA ALA A 189 -8.92 1.36 5.59
C ALA A 189 -9.65 0.93 6.88
N ALA A 190 -8.92 0.84 7.98
CA ALA A 190 -9.47 0.43 9.27
C ALA A 190 -10.16 1.57 10.05
N ASN A 191 -9.76 2.82 9.82
CA ASN A 191 -10.24 3.95 10.61
C ASN A 191 -11.06 4.98 9.82
N ILE A 192 -11.13 4.88 8.49
CA ILE A 192 -11.89 5.79 7.64
C ILE A 192 -13.34 5.90 8.11
N SER A 193 -13.79 7.12 8.33
CA SER A 193 -15.17 7.41 8.75
C SER A 193 -15.66 8.73 8.18
N ILE A 194 -16.98 8.94 8.23
CA ILE A 194 -17.59 10.22 7.90
C ILE A 194 -17.30 11.19 9.04
N SER A 195 -16.82 12.41 8.72
CA SER A 195 -16.50 13.44 9.68
C SER A 195 -17.70 13.84 10.54
N GLN A 196 -17.43 14.31 11.77
CA GLN A 196 -18.49 14.73 12.69
C GLN A 196 -19.22 15.97 12.18
N ILE A 197 -18.49 16.97 11.64
CA ILE A 197 -19.11 18.20 11.09
C ILE A 197 -20.07 17.90 9.94
N TRP A 198 -19.84 16.85 9.16
CA TRP A 198 -20.78 16.45 8.12
C TRP A 198 -22.01 15.73 8.69
N LYS A 199 -21.84 14.92 9.73
CA LYS A 199 -22.97 14.28 10.45
C LYS A 199 -23.89 15.29 11.12
N ASP A 200 -23.31 16.36 11.67
CA ASP A 200 -24.02 17.44 12.36
C ASP A 200 -24.65 18.45 11.37
N ALA A 201 -24.41 18.26 10.05
CA ALA A 201 -24.82 19.16 8.97
C ALA A 201 -24.18 20.56 9.02
N ASP A 202 -23.09 20.72 9.76
CA ASP A 202 -22.30 21.95 9.80
C ASP A 202 -21.39 22.09 8.58
N ALA A 203 -21.07 20.97 7.92
CA ALA A 203 -20.41 20.95 6.62
C ALA A 203 -21.30 20.23 5.59
N LEU A 204 -21.43 20.84 4.43
CA LEU A 204 -22.20 20.30 3.31
C LEU A 204 -21.28 20.00 2.14
N ILE A 205 -21.72 19.11 1.25
CA ILE A 205 -21.07 18.95 -0.05
C ILE A 205 -21.22 20.26 -0.83
N VAL A 206 -20.09 20.92 -1.11
CA VAL A 206 -20.09 22.16 -1.88
C VAL A 206 -20.56 21.88 -3.31
N ARG A 207 -21.60 22.61 -3.75
CA ARG A 207 -22.14 22.47 -5.11
C ARG A 207 -21.17 22.96 -6.17
N SER A 208 -20.64 24.16 -5.93
CA SER A 208 -19.73 24.88 -6.80
C SER A 208 -18.96 25.90 -5.97
N PHE A 209 -17.71 26.11 -6.32
CA PHE A 209 -16.92 27.23 -5.81
C PHE A 209 -17.02 28.47 -6.72
N GLU A 210 -17.64 28.33 -7.91
CA GLU A 210 -17.74 29.41 -8.90
C GLU A 210 -18.93 30.28 -8.61
N CYS A 211 -18.71 31.61 -8.47
CA CYS A 211 -19.73 32.61 -8.24
C CYS A 211 -19.89 33.49 -9.45
N PRO A 212 -21.12 33.98 -9.76
CA PRO A 212 -21.30 34.99 -10.77
C PRO A 212 -20.53 36.28 -10.44
N PRO A 213 -20.20 37.11 -11.44
CA PRO A 213 -19.45 38.34 -11.20
C PRO A 213 -20.11 39.27 -10.17
N GLY A 214 -19.36 39.58 -9.11
CA GLY A 214 -19.80 40.42 -8.02
C GLY A 214 -20.76 39.76 -7.02
N GLU A 215 -21.09 38.49 -7.19
CA GLU A 215 -21.90 37.74 -6.23
C GLU A 215 -21.00 37.02 -5.20
N LEU A 216 -21.57 36.79 -4.01
CA LEU A 216 -20.89 36.06 -2.93
C LEU A 216 -21.23 34.56 -2.95
N GLU A 217 -22.32 34.18 -3.61
CA GLU A 217 -22.84 32.81 -3.64
C GLU A 217 -22.84 32.24 -5.04
N PRO A 218 -22.59 30.91 -5.20
CA PRO A 218 -22.78 30.25 -6.48
C PRO A 218 -24.21 30.36 -6.99
N ALA A 219 -24.37 30.56 -8.30
CA ALA A 219 -25.70 30.66 -8.92
C ALA A 219 -26.53 29.39 -8.70
N SER A 220 -27.86 29.57 -8.64
CA SER A 220 -28.76 28.41 -8.50
C SER A 220 -28.58 27.47 -9.69
N GLY A 221 -28.46 26.17 -9.42
CA GLY A 221 -28.27 25.12 -10.44
C GLY A 221 -26.80 24.85 -10.83
N GLN A 222 -25.85 25.67 -10.42
CA GLN A 222 -24.43 25.34 -10.60
C GLN A 222 -24.05 24.10 -9.72
N SER A 223 -23.35 23.14 -10.33
CA SER A 223 -22.97 21.88 -9.70
C SER A 223 -21.59 21.39 -10.16
N SER A 224 -20.69 22.31 -10.51
CA SER A 224 -19.36 21.98 -11.05
C SER A 224 -18.55 21.12 -10.10
N ASN A 225 -18.60 21.40 -8.80
CA ASN A 225 -17.87 20.61 -7.81
C ASN A 225 -18.48 19.22 -7.60
N ILE A 226 -19.80 19.08 -7.65
CA ILE A 226 -20.45 17.75 -7.58
C ILE A 226 -20.04 16.89 -8.78
N LEU A 227 -19.94 17.50 -9.97
CA LEU A 227 -19.45 16.81 -11.16
C LEU A 227 -17.98 16.44 -11.03
N HIS A 228 -17.16 17.31 -10.44
CA HIS A 228 -15.76 17.02 -10.13
C HIS A 228 -15.63 15.86 -9.14
N LEU A 229 -16.34 15.89 -8.00
CA LEU A 229 -16.38 14.78 -7.03
C LEU A 229 -16.77 13.44 -7.69
N ARG A 230 -17.75 13.47 -8.58
CA ARG A 230 -18.11 12.29 -9.37
C ARG A 230 -16.98 11.87 -10.30
N GLY A 231 -16.28 12.84 -10.90
CA GLY A 231 -15.15 12.63 -11.81
C GLY A 231 -13.96 11.95 -11.16
N LEU A 232 -13.73 12.18 -9.85
CA LEU A 232 -12.61 11.60 -9.10
C LEU A 232 -12.55 10.07 -9.18
N PHE A 233 -13.69 9.38 -9.29
CA PHE A 233 -13.72 7.93 -9.46
C PHE A 233 -13.12 7.46 -10.79
N SER A 234 -13.07 8.34 -11.79
CA SER A 234 -12.53 8.07 -13.13
C SER A 234 -11.18 8.78 -13.37
N GLU A 235 -10.73 9.57 -12.42
CA GLU A 235 -9.46 10.28 -12.50
C GLU A 235 -8.31 9.34 -12.12
N LYS A 236 -7.20 9.44 -12.86
CA LYS A 236 -5.99 8.69 -12.57
C LYS A 236 -5.17 9.41 -11.51
N MET A 237 -4.78 8.69 -10.49
CA MET A 237 -3.98 9.18 -9.37
C MET A 237 -2.72 8.34 -9.22
N ASP A 238 -1.69 8.95 -8.66
CA ASP A 238 -0.46 8.27 -8.33
C ASP A 238 -0.52 7.76 -6.88
N TYR A 239 -0.27 6.47 -6.72
CA TYR A 239 -0.23 5.80 -5.41
C TYR A 239 1.22 5.63 -4.98
N ILE A 240 1.62 6.34 -3.93
CA ILE A 240 2.99 6.41 -3.43
C ILE A 240 3.03 5.84 -2.01
N PRO A 241 3.85 4.79 -1.73
CA PRO A 241 3.83 4.09 -0.44
C PRO A 241 4.13 4.94 0.78
N ASN A 242 5.02 5.94 0.66
CA ASN A 242 5.49 6.75 1.78
C ASN A 242 4.51 7.81 2.29
N VAL A 243 3.36 7.98 1.66
CA VAL A 243 2.35 8.96 2.12
C VAL A 243 1.55 8.46 3.33
N LEU A 244 1.64 7.17 3.65
CA LEU A 244 0.96 6.60 4.81
C LEU A 244 1.75 6.85 6.10
N PRO A 245 1.09 7.08 7.24
CA PRO A 245 1.75 7.14 8.54
C PRO A 245 2.54 5.86 8.85
N GLY A 246 3.74 6.01 9.38
CA GLY A 246 4.61 4.88 9.73
C GLY A 246 5.26 4.17 8.54
N THR A 247 5.32 4.84 7.39
CA THR A 247 6.02 4.37 6.18
C THR A 247 7.03 5.39 5.65
N GLU A 248 7.55 6.25 6.50
CA GLU A 248 8.43 7.38 6.13
C GLU A 248 9.73 6.94 5.45
N GLY A 249 10.17 5.71 5.71
CA GLY A 249 11.33 5.09 5.03
C GLY A 249 10.99 4.27 3.79
N ALA A 250 9.72 4.18 3.42
CA ALA A 250 9.26 3.43 2.26
C ALA A 250 9.63 4.11 0.94
N SER A 251 9.33 3.43 -0.16
CA SER A 251 9.58 3.96 -1.51
C SER A 251 8.84 5.27 -1.76
N ASN A 252 9.54 6.30 -2.21
CA ASN A 252 8.97 7.53 -2.78
C ASN A 252 8.56 7.35 -4.25
N GLY A 253 8.81 6.18 -4.83
CA GLY A 253 8.41 5.87 -6.19
C GLY A 253 6.92 5.62 -6.31
N ILE A 254 6.38 5.90 -7.50
CA ILE A 254 4.98 5.59 -7.82
C ILE A 254 4.82 4.07 -7.89
N MET A 255 4.04 3.50 -6.99
CA MET A 255 3.70 2.08 -6.99
C MET A 255 2.71 1.75 -8.11
N PHE A 256 1.77 2.66 -8.35
CA PHE A 256 0.74 2.50 -9.36
C PHE A 256 0.15 3.86 -9.75
N THR A 257 -0.17 4.02 -11.04
CA THR A 257 -0.94 5.16 -11.57
C THR A 257 -2.22 4.62 -12.19
N GLY A 258 -3.36 5.04 -11.68
CA GLY A 258 -4.66 4.60 -12.18
C GLY A 258 -5.82 5.13 -11.35
N THR A 259 -7.05 4.75 -11.75
CA THR A 259 -8.26 5.08 -11.02
C THR A 259 -8.40 4.26 -9.74
N PHE A 260 -9.32 4.66 -8.85
CA PHE A 260 -9.65 3.86 -7.65
C PHE A 260 -10.05 2.43 -7.98
N TYR A 261 -10.84 2.25 -9.06
CA TYR A 261 -11.27 0.92 -9.48
C TYR A 261 -10.10 0.07 -10.02
N GLU A 262 -9.21 0.69 -10.80
CA GLU A 262 -8.00 0.01 -11.30
C GLU A 262 -7.06 -0.37 -10.15
N MET A 263 -6.90 0.49 -9.14
CA MET A 263 -6.11 0.17 -7.94
C MET A 263 -6.73 -1.00 -7.16
N TRP A 264 -8.06 -0.99 -6.96
CA TRP A 264 -8.77 -2.10 -6.31
C TRP A 264 -8.54 -3.42 -7.06
N ASN A 265 -8.71 -3.42 -8.38
CA ASN A 265 -8.47 -4.61 -9.21
C ASN A 265 -7.00 -5.05 -9.15
N ARG A 266 -6.05 -4.11 -9.11
CA ARG A 266 -4.63 -4.43 -8.95
C ARG A 266 -4.36 -5.16 -7.63
N ILE A 267 -4.94 -4.73 -6.53
CA ILE A 267 -4.81 -5.42 -5.23
C ILE A 267 -5.28 -6.87 -5.37
N GLY A 268 -6.46 -7.08 -5.96
CA GLY A 268 -7.02 -8.42 -6.17
C GLY A 268 -6.18 -9.28 -7.10
N SER A 269 -5.72 -8.73 -8.23
CA SER A 269 -4.87 -9.48 -9.19
C SER A 269 -3.51 -9.83 -8.58
N THR A 270 -2.88 -8.89 -7.86
CA THR A 270 -1.60 -9.15 -7.18
C THR A 270 -1.73 -10.29 -6.16
N LEU A 271 -2.81 -10.31 -5.38
CA LEU A 271 -3.08 -11.40 -4.44
C LEU A 271 -3.28 -12.74 -5.17
N GLY A 272 -4.03 -12.73 -6.28
CA GLY A 272 -4.26 -13.92 -7.10
C GLY A 272 -2.98 -14.45 -7.74
N ASP A 273 -2.12 -13.58 -8.23
CA ASP A 273 -0.82 -13.95 -8.81
C ASP A 273 0.10 -14.55 -7.74
N ASP A 274 0.17 -13.95 -6.55
CA ASP A 274 0.97 -14.46 -5.43
C ASP A 274 0.46 -15.84 -4.96
N GLN A 275 -0.86 -16.03 -4.91
CA GLN A 275 -1.47 -17.32 -4.58
C GLN A 275 -1.15 -18.38 -5.63
N SER A 276 -1.26 -18.04 -6.91
CA SER A 276 -0.96 -18.96 -8.02
C SER A 276 0.52 -19.36 -8.04
N LEU A 277 1.42 -18.39 -7.84
CA LEU A 277 2.87 -18.63 -7.76
C LEU A 277 3.21 -19.53 -6.57
N THR A 278 2.65 -19.26 -5.40
CA THR A 278 2.87 -20.08 -4.19
C THR A 278 2.34 -21.50 -4.38
N GLY A 279 1.17 -21.66 -5.02
CA GLY A 279 0.62 -22.97 -5.37
C GLY A 279 1.56 -23.76 -6.29
N THR A 280 2.05 -23.15 -7.36
CA THR A 280 3.01 -23.77 -8.27
C THR A 280 4.32 -24.19 -7.59
N MET A 281 4.84 -23.32 -6.68
CA MET A 281 6.03 -23.64 -5.89
C MET A 281 5.80 -24.81 -4.94
N LEU A 282 4.62 -24.87 -4.31
CA LEU A 282 4.23 -25.99 -3.44
C LEU A 282 4.17 -27.32 -4.22
N ASP A 283 3.50 -27.32 -5.38
CA ASP A 283 3.40 -28.52 -6.23
C ASP A 283 4.79 -29.00 -6.66
N THR A 284 5.64 -28.08 -7.12
CA THR A 284 7.02 -28.40 -7.51
C THR A 284 7.83 -28.97 -6.32
N ALA A 285 7.70 -28.39 -5.14
CA ALA A 285 8.38 -28.87 -3.94
C ALA A 285 7.89 -30.26 -3.54
N TYR A 286 6.60 -30.52 -3.66
CA TYR A 286 6.00 -31.81 -3.38
C TYR A 286 6.49 -32.90 -4.38
N GLU A 287 6.51 -32.59 -5.67
CA GLU A 287 7.03 -33.51 -6.70
C GLU A 287 8.51 -33.80 -6.49
N ASN A 288 9.32 -32.78 -6.15
CA ASN A 288 10.74 -32.97 -5.81
C ASN A 288 10.92 -33.88 -4.59
N ALA A 289 10.12 -33.66 -3.54
CA ALA A 289 10.16 -34.49 -2.32
C ALA A 289 9.80 -35.96 -2.65
N LEU A 290 8.77 -36.17 -3.48
CA LEU A 290 8.36 -37.50 -3.91
C LEU A 290 9.48 -38.19 -4.73
N GLN A 291 10.14 -37.45 -5.63
CA GLN A 291 11.25 -37.98 -6.43
C GLN A 291 12.46 -38.34 -5.55
N ILE A 292 12.79 -37.51 -4.55
CA ILE A 292 13.84 -37.83 -3.59
C ILE A 292 13.50 -39.09 -2.78
N ASP A 293 12.25 -39.24 -2.38
CA ASP A 293 11.79 -40.43 -1.64
C ASP A 293 11.86 -41.69 -2.50
N GLN A 294 11.41 -41.61 -3.77
CA GLN A 294 11.57 -42.72 -4.75
C GLN A 294 13.03 -43.07 -5.00
N ASN A 295 13.91 -42.08 -5.12
CA ASN A 295 15.34 -42.32 -5.30
C ASN A 295 15.96 -42.97 -4.04
N ARG A 296 15.55 -42.55 -2.87
CA ARG A 296 15.97 -43.17 -1.59
C ARG A 296 15.51 -44.65 -1.56
N ASP A 297 14.26 -44.92 -1.90
CA ASP A 297 13.70 -46.26 -1.91
C ASP A 297 14.38 -47.15 -2.92
N SER A 298 14.74 -46.60 -4.11
CA SER A 298 15.45 -47.38 -5.13
C SER A 298 16.86 -47.86 -4.70
N VAL A 299 17.48 -47.12 -3.76
CA VAL A 299 18.83 -47.45 -3.21
C VAL A 299 18.75 -48.25 -1.93
N SER A 300 17.79 -47.99 -1.05
CA SER A 300 17.72 -48.52 0.30
C SER A 300 16.57 -49.48 0.55
N SER A 301 15.56 -49.57 -0.36
CA SER A 301 14.48 -50.54 -0.20
C SER A 301 14.97 -51.95 -0.57
N VAL A 302 14.54 -52.87 0.21
CA VAL A 302 14.84 -54.28 -0.02
C VAL A 302 13.80 -54.85 -0.99
N ASP A 303 14.23 -55.39 -2.15
CA ASP A 303 13.32 -56.10 -3.00
C ASP A 303 12.87 -57.39 -2.33
N PHE A 304 11.57 -57.42 -2.02
CA PHE A 304 10.97 -58.58 -1.33
C PHE A 304 11.19 -59.90 -2.11
N ASN A 305 11.24 -59.86 -3.42
CA ASN A 305 11.48 -61.07 -4.25
C ASN A 305 12.92 -61.56 -4.09
N ASP A 306 13.89 -60.65 -4.08
CA ASP A 306 15.31 -60.99 -3.89
C ASP A 306 15.53 -61.53 -2.49
N GLU A 307 14.93 -60.94 -1.45
CA GLU A 307 15.03 -61.45 -0.09
C GLU A 307 14.33 -62.82 0.06
N ALA A 308 13.19 -62.99 -0.58
CA ALA A 308 12.50 -64.31 -0.59
C ALA A 308 13.35 -65.40 -1.29
N MET A 309 14.03 -65.08 -2.38
CA MET A 309 14.99 -65.98 -3.04
C MET A 309 16.17 -66.27 -2.19
N ASN A 310 16.76 -65.28 -1.55
CA ASN A 310 17.87 -65.42 -0.63
C ASN A 310 17.49 -66.29 0.56
N LEU A 311 16.32 -66.04 1.16
CA LEU A 311 15.80 -66.83 2.27
C LEU A 311 15.62 -68.31 1.87
N MET A 312 15.08 -68.53 0.67
CA MET A 312 14.91 -69.88 0.12
C MET A 312 16.24 -70.58 -0.10
N MET A 313 17.26 -69.88 -0.62
CA MET A 313 18.61 -70.38 -0.84
C MET A 313 19.31 -70.69 0.51
N TYR A 314 19.21 -69.80 1.51
CA TYR A 314 19.74 -70.05 2.83
C TYR A 314 19.05 -71.20 3.55
N SER A 315 17.72 -71.32 3.43
CA SER A 315 16.97 -72.44 3.98
C SER A 315 17.39 -73.80 3.34
N LYS A 316 17.56 -73.83 1.99
CA LYS A 316 18.09 -75.05 1.32
C LYS A 316 19.52 -75.37 1.74
N SER A 317 20.38 -74.35 1.84
CA SER A 317 21.79 -74.53 2.30
C SER A 317 21.84 -75.05 3.75
N TYR A 318 20.98 -74.51 4.61
CA TYR A 318 20.88 -74.99 5.99
C TYR A 318 20.45 -76.45 6.07
N ASN A 319 19.38 -76.79 5.29
CA ASN A 319 18.92 -78.20 5.22
C ASN A 319 19.98 -79.15 4.66
N ALA A 320 20.76 -78.72 3.66
CA ALA A 320 21.89 -79.50 3.15
C ALA A 320 22.99 -79.70 4.19
N ALA A 321 23.34 -78.66 4.95
CA ALA A 321 24.29 -78.72 6.05
C ALA A 321 23.81 -79.66 7.17
N CYS A 322 22.54 -79.61 7.54
CA CYS A 322 21.95 -80.55 8.52
C CYS A 322 22.06 -82.02 8.04
N ARG A 323 21.78 -82.28 6.75
CA ARG A 323 21.96 -83.64 6.20
C ARG A 323 23.42 -84.08 6.20
N LEU A 324 24.33 -83.18 5.87
CA LEU A 324 25.76 -83.46 5.94
C LEU A 324 26.18 -83.81 7.34
N MET A 325 25.77 -83.05 8.36
CA MET A 325 26.03 -83.34 9.77
C MET A 325 25.50 -84.68 10.24
N THR A 326 24.24 -85.02 9.85
CA THR A 326 23.65 -86.31 10.12
C THR A 326 24.40 -87.47 9.44
N THR A 327 24.93 -87.23 8.25
CA THR A 327 25.74 -88.23 7.52
C THR A 327 27.10 -88.40 8.22
N ILE A 328 27.76 -87.32 8.65
CA ILE A 328 29.01 -87.35 9.36
C ILE A 328 28.81 -88.06 10.73
N ASP A 329 27.71 -87.74 11.43
CA ASP A 329 27.36 -88.39 12.70
C ASP A 329 27.15 -89.87 12.50
N SER A 330 26.47 -90.34 11.48
CA SER A 330 26.30 -91.72 11.13
C SER A 330 27.62 -92.44 10.79
N VAL A 331 28.52 -91.73 10.08
CA VAL A 331 29.87 -92.25 9.79
C VAL A 331 30.72 -92.40 11.03
N LEU A 332 30.70 -91.37 11.91
CA LEU A 332 31.39 -91.38 13.21
C LEU A 332 30.87 -92.50 14.13
N ASP A 333 29.54 -92.66 14.18
CA ASP A 333 28.95 -93.76 14.96
C ASP A 333 29.43 -95.12 14.46
N LYS A 334 29.47 -95.35 13.13
CA LYS A 334 30.06 -96.59 12.55
C LYS A 334 31.55 -96.74 12.89
N LEU A 335 32.28 -95.66 12.82
CA LEU A 335 33.72 -95.70 13.09
C LEU A 335 34.05 -95.96 14.55
N ILE A 336 33.30 -95.37 15.46
CA ILE A 336 33.52 -95.52 16.92
C ILE A 336 32.97 -96.82 17.47
N ASN A 337 31.72 -97.16 17.06
CA ASN A 337 31.04 -98.30 17.68
C ASN A 337 31.10 -99.63 16.91
N ASN A 338 31.42 -99.57 15.56
CA ASN A 338 31.44 -100.80 14.79
C ASN A 338 32.84 -101.24 14.23
N THR A 339 33.89 -100.39 14.34
CA THR A 339 35.22 -100.77 13.89
C THR A 339 36.12 -101.28 15.06
N GLY A 340 35.67 -101.27 16.29
CA GLY A 340 36.33 -101.70 17.45
C GLY A 340 36.01 -103.15 17.95
N LEU A 341 35.12 -103.85 17.26
CA LEU A 341 34.75 -105.25 17.63
C LEU A 341 35.35 -106.22 16.62
N THR A 342 36.61 -106.50 16.77
CA THR A 342 37.22 -107.72 16.27
C THR A 342 37.51 -108.56 17.45
N THR A 343 36.70 -109.52 17.73
CA THR A 343 37.04 -110.87 18.16
C THR A 343 35.95 -111.82 17.76
#